data_4cf485cf4c132082feb5d36c07cb5ece
#
_entry.id   4cf485cf4c132082feb5d36c07cb5ece
#
_cell.length_a   1.000
_cell.length_b   1.000
_cell.length_c   1.000
_cell.angle_alpha   90.00
_cell.angle_beta   90.00
_cell.angle_gamma   90.00
#
_symmetry.space_group_name_H-M   'P 1'
#
loop_
_entity.id
_entity.type
_entity.pdbx_description
1 polymer ?
#
loop_
_entity_poly.entity_id
_entity_poly.type
_entity_poly.pdbx_seq_one_letter_code
_entity_poly.pdbx_strand_id
1 'polypeptide(L)'
;MEYTRSLGLDALEVEFVRGARIKPERAQEIGRKAKELDIRLSCHAPYFISFNSDTMETRDKSIGWVMDTARAAHNLGAYIIVIHAASYGKHPETALDNVVAGLSKCKDMLDDEGIKDVILGVETMGKHGQFGTLDEIDKVMQQVDGVRPVLDVAHVHARGVGCLRTKDDMQSLIDQFFGLCGPTAHFHISCIKYGDKGEVSHLPLDSKEPDLQLLADVLQDSKQDCNFICESPLIEKDAVVFRDMFPQYRR
;
A
#
# COMPACT_ATOMS: atom_id res chain seq x y z
N MET A 1 -13.35 -8.14 -11.76
CA MET A 1 -13.62 -6.77 -12.24
C MET A 1 -15.10 -6.50 -12.49
N GLU A 2 -15.82 -7.25 -13.34
CA GLU A 2 -17.28 -7.03 -13.54
C GLU A 2 -18.05 -7.18 -12.24
N TYR A 3 -17.75 -8.23 -11.47
CA TYR A 3 -18.32 -8.41 -10.15
C TYR A 3 -17.98 -7.25 -9.19
N THR A 4 -16.72 -6.82 -9.14
CA THR A 4 -16.30 -5.64 -8.36
C THR A 4 -17.14 -4.41 -8.72
N ARG A 5 -17.26 -4.13 -10.02
CA ARG A 5 -18.07 -3.00 -10.50
C ARG A 5 -19.57 -3.14 -10.18
N SER A 6 -20.11 -4.36 -10.23
CA SER A 6 -21.52 -4.62 -9.87
C SER A 6 -21.83 -4.33 -8.39
N LEU A 7 -20.81 -4.42 -7.53
CA LEU A 7 -20.90 -4.02 -6.12
C LEU A 7 -20.78 -2.50 -5.93
N GLY A 8 -20.50 -1.73 -7.01
CA GLY A 8 -20.25 -0.29 -6.94
C GLY A 8 -18.86 0.06 -6.40
N LEU A 9 -17.92 -0.86 -6.50
CA LEU A 9 -16.50 -0.66 -6.21
C LEU A 9 -15.77 -0.34 -7.52
N ASP A 10 -14.74 0.51 -7.45
CA ASP A 10 -14.03 1.07 -8.60
C ASP A 10 -12.49 1.01 -8.46
N ALA A 11 -12.00 0.29 -7.47
CA ALA A 11 -10.58 0.00 -7.30
C ALA A 11 -10.33 -1.50 -7.12
N LEU A 12 -9.17 -1.97 -7.57
CA LEU A 12 -8.73 -3.35 -7.40
C LEU A 12 -7.22 -3.42 -7.37
N GLU A 13 -6.68 -4.12 -6.38
CA GLU A 13 -5.27 -4.42 -6.29
C GLU A 13 -4.95 -5.83 -6.75
N VAL A 14 -3.88 -5.96 -7.55
CA VAL A 14 -3.41 -7.25 -8.06
C VAL A 14 -2.26 -7.74 -7.18
N GLU A 15 -2.52 -8.83 -6.44
CA GLU A 15 -1.57 -9.43 -5.51
C GLU A 15 -0.56 -10.35 -6.21
N PHE A 16 0.71 -9.98 -6.21
CA PHE A 16 1.80 -10.80 -6.75
C PHE A 16 2.54 -11.60 -5.67
N VAL A 17 1.80 -12.40 -4.90
CA VAL A 17 2.30 -13.13 -3.71
C VAL A 17 3.59 -13.93 -3.96
N ARG A 18 3.76 -14.50 -5.16
CA ARG A 18 4.90 -15.35 -5.54
C ARG A 18 5.70 -14.78 -6.71
N GLY A 19 5.63 -13.48 -6.94
CA GLY A 19 6.27 -12.77 -8.05
C GLY A 19 5.33 -12.55 -9.24
N ALA A 20 5.60 -11.48 -9.97
CA ALA A 20 4.79 -11.04 -11.10
C ALA A 20 5.06 -11.90 -12.35
N ARG A 21 4.32 -13.01 -12.49
CA ARG A 21 4.47 -13.97 -13.60
C ARG A 21 3.36 -13.82 -14.65
N ILE A 22 2.99 -12.60 -14.97
CA ILE A 22 2.00 -12.33 -16.01
C ILE A 22 2.70 -11.93 -17.33
N LYS A 23 2.20 -12.46 -18.44
CA LYS A 23 2.71 -12.06 -19.78
C LYS A 23 2.24 -10.64 -20.10
N PRO A 24 3.07 -9.81 -20.76
CA PRO A 24 2.71 -8.43 -21.11
C PRO A 24 1.37 -8.31 -21.84
N GLU A 25 1.12 -9.17 -22.83
CA GLU A 25 -0.10 -9.13 -23.62
C GLU A 25 -1.34 -9.38 -22.76
N ARG A 26 -1.23 -10.32 -21.80
CA ARG A 26 -2.32 -10.61 -20.87
C ARG A 26 -2.53 -9.49 -19.87
N ALA A 27 -1.47 -8.87 -19.39
CA ALA A 27 -1.55 -7.71 -18.51
C ALA A 27 -2.26 -6.55 -19.23
N GLN A 28 -1.88 -6.25 -20.47
CA GLN A 28 -2.51 -5.21 -21.29
C GLN A 28 -3.98 -5.50 -21.57
N GLU A 29 -4.36 -6.75 -21.81
CA GLU A 29 -5.76 -7.14 -21.97
C GLU A 29 -6.59 -6.85 -20.70
N ILE A 30 -6.04 -7.24 -19.53
CA ILE A 30 -6.66 -6.96 -18.22
C ILE A 30 -6.77 -5.46 -17.98
N GLY A 31 -5.72 -4.69 -18.27
CA GLY A 31 -5.71 -3.24 -18.13
C GLY A 31 -6.75 -2.56 -19.02
N ARG A 32 -6.90 -2.97 -20.27
CA ARG A 32 -7.98 -2.47 -21.15
C ARG A 32 -9.35 -2.75 -20.53
N LYS A 33 -9.57 -3.96 -20.02
CA LYS A 33 -10.85 -4.32 -19.39
C LYS A 33 -11.12 -3.52 -18.12
N ALA A 34 -10.09 -3.25 -17.31
CA ALA A 34 -10.22 -2.41 -16.12
C ALA A 34 -10.64 -0.98 -16.51
N LYS A 35 -10.00 -0.42 -17.54
CA LYS A 35 -10.32 0.91 -18.09
C LYS A 35 -11.76 0.98 -18.64
N GLU A 36 -12.21 -0.04 -19.39
CA GLU A 36 -13.59 -0.13 -19.88
C GLU A 36 -14.63 -0.15 -18.75
N LEU A 37 -14.27 -0.74 -17.61
CA LEU A 37 -15.13 -0.84 -16.44
C LEU A 37 -14.95 0.31 -15.46
N ASP A 38 -14.09 1.30 -15.78
CA ASP A 38 -13.75 2.40 -14.89
C ASP A 38 -13.26 1.89 -13.52
N ILE A 39 -12.31 0.93 -13.54
CA ILE A 39 -11.66 0.37 -12.35
C ILE A 39 -10.20 0.83 -12.33
N ARG A 40 -9.81 1.51 -11.25
CA ARG A 40 -8.42 1.88 -10.97
C ARG A 40 -7.66 0.65 -10.49
N LEU A 41 -6.50 0.41 -11.07
CA LEU A 41 -5.64 -0.71 -10.69
C LEU A 41 -4.42 -0.22 -9.88
N SER A 42 -4.07 -1.00 -8.88
CA SER A 42 -2.78 -1.03 -8.20
C SER A 42 -2.22 -2.47 -8.20
N CYS A 43 -0.97 -2.63 -7.82
CA CYS A 43 -0.37 -3.95 -7.68
C CYS A 43 0.37 -4.05 -6.35
N HIS A 44 0.28 -5.18 -5.67
CA HIS A 44 1.09 -5.47 -4.50
C HIS A 44 2.27 -6.35 -4.86
N ALA A 45 3.47 -5.93 -4.50
CA ALA A 45 4.69 -6.69 -4.68
C ALA A 45 4.77 -7.86 -3.68
N PRO A 46 5.62 -8.89 -3.93
CA PRO A 46 5.78 -10.00 -3.01
C PRO A 46 6.19 -9.56 -1.60
N TYR A 47 5.52 -10.05 -0.59
CA TYR A 47 5.74 -9.69 0.83
C TYR A 47 7.13 -10.11 1.38
N PHE A 48 7.89 -10.91 0.66
CA PHE A 48 9.24 -11.37 1.06
C PHE A 48 10.37 -10.46 0.55
N ILE A 49 10.07 -9.32 -0.05
CA ILE A 49 11.05 -8.28 -0.38
C ILE A 49 11.71 -7.80 0.91
N SER A 50 13.04 -7.67 0.88
CA SER A 50 13.81 -7.10 1.99
C SER A 50 15.08 -6.43 1.49
N PHE A 51 15.05 -5.13 1.34
CA PHE A 51 16.23 -4.35 0.97
C PHE A 51 17.30 -4.32 2.08
N ASN A 52 16.92 -4.61 3.34
CA ASN A 52 17.85 -4.69 4.47
C ASN A 52 18.26 -6.12 4.83
N SER A 53 18.19 -7.06 3.88
CA SER A 53 18.67 -8.43 4.12
C SER A 53 20.19 -8.48 4.38
N ASP A 54 20.63 -9.40 5.23
CA ASP A 54 22.04 -9.63 5.53
C ASP A 54 22.86 -10.05 4.29
N THR A 55 22.21 -10.61 3.26
CA THR A 55 22.87 -11.09 2.04
C THR A 55 22.59 -10.19 0.85
N MET A 56 23.64 -9.85 0.09
CA MET A 56 23.49 -9.12 -1.17
C MET A 56 22.60 -9.87 -2.17
N GLU A 57 22.67 -11.19 -2.20
CA GLU A 57 21.83 -12.01 -3.08
C GLU A 57 20.34 -11.76 -2.85
N THR A 58 19.89 -11.67 -1.59
CA THR A 58 18.50 -11.38 -1.26
C THR A 58 18.12 -9.94 -1.60
N ARG A 59 19.04 -8.99 -1.40
CA ARG A 59 18.81 -7.58 -1.81
C ARG A 59 18.65 -7.46 -3.31
N ASP A 60 19.52 -8.11 -4.09
CA ASP A 60 19.44 -8.10 -5.57
C ASP A 60 18.17 -8.80 -6.06
N LYS A 61 17.76 -9.91 -5.44
CA LYS A 61 16.47 -10.55 -5.72
C LYS A 61 15.29 -9.61 -5.40
N SER A 62 15.37 -8.86 -4.31
CA SER A 62 14.33 -7.89 -3.93
C SER A 62 14.16 -6.81 -4.99
N ILE A 63 15.26 -6.28 -5.53
CA ILE A 63 15.24 -5.36 -6.68
C ILE A 63 14.55 -6.03 -7.87
N GLY A 64 14.92 -7.27 -8.20
CA GLY A 64 14.30 -8.03 -9.31
C GLY A 64 12.78 -8.17 -9.14
N TRP A 65 12.31 -8.49 -7.94
CA TRP A 65 10.87 -8.63 -7.69
C TRP A 65 10.12 -7.30 -7.78
N VAL A 66 10.72 -6.20 -7.31
CA VAL A 66 10.13 -4.86 -7.48
C VAL A 66 10.04 -4.52 -8.96
N MET A 67 11.11 -4.74 -9.73
CA MET A 67 11.14 -4.48 -11.17
C MET A 67 10.12 -5.31 -11.94
N ASP A 68 10.01 -6.61 -11.65
CA ASP A 68 9.02 -7.48 -12.29
C ASP A 68 7.60 -7.02 -11.98
N THR A 69 7.34 -6.59 -10.74
CA THR A 69 6.04 -6.05 -10.33
C THR A 69 5.75 -4.72 -11.05
N ALA A 70 6.73 -3.83 -11.15
CA ALA A 70 6.56 -2.53 -11.79
C ALA A 70 6.33 -2.68 -13.32
N ARG A 71 7.04 -3.59 -14.00
CA ARG A 71 6.78 -3.92 -15.41
C ARG A 71 5.38 -4.49 -15.62
N ALA A 72 4.93 -5.36 -14.71
CA ALA A 72 3.56 -5.89 -14.74
C ALA A 72 2.52 -4.79 -14.51
N ALA A 73 2.75 -3.91 -13.54
CA ALA A 73 1.90 -2.76 -13.24
C ALA A 73 1.79 -1.81 -14.44
N HIS A 74 2.91 -1.47 -15.07
CA HIS A 74 2.94 -0.67 -16.30
C HIS A 74 2.06 -1.29 -17.41
N ASN A 75 2.23 -2.59 -17.67
CA ASN A 75 1.41 -3.28 -18.69
C ASN A 75 -0.07 -3.41 -18.30
N LEU A 76 -0.39 -3.46 -17.01
CA LEU A 76 -1.76 -3.43 -16.49
C LEU A 76 -2.38 -2.02 -16.51
N GLY A 77 -1.57 -0.97 -16.63
CA GLY A 77 -2.02 0.41 -16.42
C GLY A 77 -2.32 0.71 -14.95
N ALA A 78 -1.71 -0.02 -14.03
CA ALA A 78 -1.74 0.26 -12.60
C ALA A 78 -0.81 1.43 -12.27
N TYR A 79 -1.26 2.37 -11.44
CA TYR A 79 -0.53 3.62 -11.19
C TYR A 79 0.52 3.53 -10.07
N ILE A 80 0.43 2.51 -9.23
CA ILE A 80 1.31 2.32 -8.06
C ILE A 80 1.56 0.83 -7.83
N ILE A 81 2.75 0.51 -7.35
CA ILE A 81 3.03 -0.79 -6.73
C ILE A 81 3.26 -0.61 -5.24
N VAL A 82 2.69 -1.49 -4.42
CA VAL A 82 2.85 -1.49 -2.97
C VAL A 82 4.01 -2.41 -2.58
N ILE A 83 4.88 -1.92 -1.69
CA ILE A 83 6.12 -2.57 -1.33
C ILE A 83 6.30 -2.60 0.20
N HIS A 84 6.42 -3.79 0.78
CA HIS A 84 7.01 -3.98 2.10
C HIS A 84 8.54 -3.86 1.96
N ALA A 85 9.13 -2.74 2.32
CA ALA A 85 10.50 -2.43 1.91
C ALA A 85 11.56 -3.29 2.63
N ALA A 86 11.42 -3.53 3.94
CA ALA A 86 12.40 -4.27 4.70
C ALA A 86 11.91 -4.75 6.07
N SER A 87 12.59 -5.76 6.61
CA SER A 87 12.67 -6.01 8.05
C SER A 87 13.95 -5.39 8.60
N TYR A 88 13.93 -4.92 9.86
CA TYR A 88 15.16 -4.41 10.49
C TYR A 88 16.22 -5.52 10.67
N GLY A 89 15.77 -6.76 10.88
CA GLY A 89 16.68 -7.89 11.05
C GLY A 89 17.63 -7.69 12.23
N LYS A 90 18.92 -7.95 11.98
CA LYS A 90 20.00 -7.75 12.97
C LYS A 90 20.61 -6.34 12.90
N HIS A 91 20.32 -5.60 11.86
CA HIS A 91 20.97 -4.33 11.51
C HIS A 91 19.92 -3.22 11.27
N PRO A 92 19.17 -2.81 12.31
CA PRO A 92 18.18 -1.74 12.18
C PRO A 92 18.81 -0.40 11.78
N GLU A 93 20.05 -0.17 12.16
CA GLU A 93 20.82 1.05 11.89
C GLU A 93 21.11 1.26 10.40
N THR A 94 21.11 0.21 9.58
CA THR A 94 21.35 0.28 8.13
C THR A 94 20.08 0.24 7.30
N ALA A 95 18.92 0.07 7.91
CA ALA A 95 17.68 -0.18 7.20
C ALA A 95 17.30 0.98 6.26
N LEU A 96 17.39 2.22 6.73
CA LEU A 96 17.11 3.40 5.90
C LEU A 96 18.02 3.46 4.68
N ASP A 97 19.33 3.37 4.88
CA ASP A 97 20.31 3.47 3.79
C ASP A 97 20.13 2.35 2.76
N ASN A 98 19.86 1.14 3.22
CA ASN A 98 19.64 -0.01 2.34
C ASN A 98 18.31 0.09 1.57
N VAL A 99 17.25 0.60 2.18
CA VAL A 99 15.96 0.86 1.51
C VAL A 99 16.14 1.97 0.46
N VAL A 100 16.78 3.07 0.81
CA VAL A 100 17.10 4.16 -0.14
C VAL A 100 17.92 3.63 -1.33
N ALA A 101 18.99 2.88 -1.07
CA ALA A 101 19.82 2.32 -2.13
C ALA A 101 19.04 1.36 -3.05
N GLY A 102 18.22 0.49 -2.47
CA GLY A 102 17.37 -0.45 -3.23
C GLY A 102 16.33 0.25 -4.10
N LEU A 103 15.60 1.20 -3.55
CA LEU A 103 14.58 1.96 -4.28
C LEU A 103 15.19 2.90 -5.32
N SER A 104 16.32 3.57 -5.02
CA SER A 104 17.06 4.36 -6.02
C SER A 104 17.43 3.51 -7.22
N LYS A 105 18.00 2.32 -6.98
CA LYS A 105 18.35 1.41 -8.07
C LYS A 105 17.13 0.96 -8.89
N CYS A 106 16.00 0.68 -8.23
CA CYS A 106 14.76 0.38 -8.93
C CYS A 106 14.31 1.57 -9.78
N LYS A 107 14.36 2.78 -9.24
CA LYS A 107 13.96 4.00 -9.96
C LYS A 107 14.83 4.24 -11.18
N ASP A 108 16.16 4.13 -11.05
CA ASP A 108 17.10 4.28 -12.17
C ASP A 108 16.77 3.26 -13.28
N MET A 109 16.55 1.99 -12.91
CA MET A 109 16.19 0.95 -13.88
C MET A 109 14.85 1.20 -14.56
N LEU A 110 13.84 1.72 -13.85
CA LEU A 110 12.54 2.09 -14.43
C LEU A 110 12.69 3.25 -15.41
N ASP A 111 13.52 4.24 -15.09
CA ASP A 111 13.81 5.37 -15.97
C ASP A 111 14.53 4.93 -17.25
N ASP A 112 15.50 4.02 -17.14
CA ASP A 112 16.22 3.41 -18.26
C ASP A 112 15.27 2.61 -19.17
N GLU A 113 14.26 1.94 -18.60
CA GLU A 113 13.22 1.22 -19.33
C GLU A 113 12.09 2.13 -19.86
N GLY A 114 12.11 3.43 -19.51
CA GLY A 114 11.08 4.40 -19.89
C GLY A 114 9.75 4.25 -19.15
N ILE A 115 9.70 3.50 -18.06
CA ILE A 115 8.52 3.31 -17.21
C ILE A 115 8.44 4.48 -16.22
N LYS A 116 7.55 5.44 -16.49
CA LYS A 116 7.38 6.68 -15.71
C LYS A 116 6.00 6.82 -15.09
N ASP A 117 5.11 5.91 -15.37
CA ASP A 117 3.69 5.92 -15.00
C ASP A 117 3.38 5.05 -13.78
N VAL A 118 4.41 4.43 -13.17
CA VAL A 118 4.28 3.58 -11.99
C VAL A 118 4.99 4.21 -10.80
N ILE A 119 4.24 4.44 -9.72
CA ILE A 119 4.75 4.95 -8.44
C ILE A 119 5.30 3.77 -7.61
N LEU A 120 6.44 3.97 -6.95
CA LEU A 120 6.96 3.04 -5.94
C LEU A 120 6.32 3.37 -4.59
N GLY A 121 5.29 2.65 -4.21
CA GLY A 121 4.55 2.83 -2.96
C GLY A 121 5.19 2.05 -1.81
N VAL A 122 5.72 2.74 -0.80
CA VAL A 122 6.21 2.08 0.42
C VAL A 122 5.11 2.07 1.46
N GLU A 123 4.77 0.87 1.93
CA GLU A 123 3.67 0.68 2.87
C GLU A 123 4.09 0.91 4.31
N THR A 124 3.17 1.51 5.10
CA THR A 124 3.33 1.57 6.56
C THR A 124 3.12 0.19 7.18
N MET A 125 4.07 -0.24 8.03
CA MET A 125 4.13 -1.62 8.53
C MET A 125 3.65 -1.75 9.98
N GLY A 126 2.91 -2.84 10.24
CA GLY A 126 2.29 -3.10 11.54
C GLY A 126 3.21 -3.70 12.60
N LYS A 127 4.30 -4.37 12.24
CA LYS A 127 5.21 -5.02 13.19
C LYS A 127 6.37 -4.10 13.58
N HIS A 128 6.74 -4.07 14.88
CA HIS A 128 7.88 -3.29 15.36
C HIS A 128 9.21 -3.69 14.70
N GLY A 129 9.33 -4.91 14.21
CA GLY A 129 10.53 -5.42 13.54
C GLY A 129 10.63 -5.08 12.05
N GLN A 130 9.70 -4.28 11.50
CA GLN A 130 9.65 -3.91 10.08
C GLN A 130 9.87 -2.41 9.89
N PHE A 131 10.59 -2.06 8.84
CA PHE A 131 10.75 -0.70 8.33
C PHE A 131 9.44 -0.25 7.67
N GLY A 132 8.98 0.97 7.96
CA GLY A 132 7.76 1.51 7.37
C GLY A 132 6.92 2.30 8.37
N THR A 133 7.52 3.22 9.12
CA THR A 133 6.80 4.34 9.73
C THR A 133 6.68 5.47 8.70
N LEU A 134 5.68 6.36 8.82
CA LEU A 134 5.58 7.54 7.93
C LEU A 134 6.85 8.40 7.96
N ASP A 135 7.48 8.56 9.13
CA ASP A 135 8.73 9.31 9.27
C ASP A 135 9.91 8.65 8.53
N GLU A 136 9.96 7.32 8.48
CA GLU A 136 10.98 6.61 7.72
C GLU A 136 10.72 6.73 6.22
N ILE A 137 9.46 6.62 5.79
CA ILE A 137 9.08 6.77 4.39
C ILE A 137 9.35 8.19 3.90
N ASP A 138 9.06 9.22 4.71
CA ASP A 138 9.42 10.61 4.40
C ASP A 138 10.93 10.77 4.15
N LYS A 139 11.78 10.18 5.02
CA LYS A 139 13.24 10.20 4.82
C LYS A 139 13.70 9.51 3.54
N VAL A 140 12.97 8.46 3.10
CA VAL A 140 13.22 7.82 1.80
C VAL A 140 12.82 8.77 0.67
N MET A 141 11.64 9.39 0.75
CA MET A 141 11.13 10.31 -0.27
C MET A 141 12.02 11.54 -0.47
N GLN A 142 12.69 12.01 0.59
CA GLN A 142 13.67 13.10 0.51
C GLN A 142 14.91 12.74 -0.31
N GLN A 143 15.16 11.45 -0.57
CA GLN A 143 16.34 10.94 -1.25
C GLN A 143 16.03 10.20 -2.57
N VAL A 144 14.79 9.74 -2.76
CA VAL A 144 14.39 8.95 -3.93
C VAL A 144 13.11 9.53 -4.54
N ASP A 145 13.23 10.15 -5.70
CA ASP A 145 12.08 10.64 -6.45
C ASP A 145 11.16 9.50 -6.92
N GLY A 146 9.85 9.77 -6.96
CA GLY A 146 8.86 8.80 -7.43
C GLY A 146 8.44 7.77 -6.38
N VAL A 147 8.95 7.85 -5.14
CA VAL A 147 8.47 7.10 -4.00
C VAL A 147 7.30 7.86 -3.35
N ARG A 148 6.28 7.13 -2.89
CA ARG A 148 5.17 7.67 -2.09
C ARG A 148 4.80 6.70 -0.96
N PRO A 149 4.22 7.20 0.14
CA PRO A 149 3.68 6.32 1.17
C PRO A 149 2.39 5.65 0.70
N VAL A 150 2.20 4.41 1.11
CA VAL A 150 0.92 3.72 1.15
C VAL A 150 0.53 3.60 2.62
N LEU A 151 -0.65 4.10 2.97
CA LEU A 151 -1.09 4.09 4.35
C LEU A 151 -1.97 2.87 4.63
N ASP A 152 -1.43 1.87 5.31
CA ASP A 152 -2.27 0.89 5.99
C ASP A 152 -2.61 1.40 7.39
N VAL A 153 -3.89 1.73 7.58
CA VAL A 153 -4.41 2.32 8.83
C VAL A 153 -4.37 1.29 9.97
N ALA A 154 -4.64 0.03 9.65
CA ALA A 154 -4.60 -1.06 10.62
C ALA A 154 -3.17 -1.33 11.09
N HIS A 155 -2.19 -1.29 10.19
CA HIS A 155 -0.78 -1.43 10.52
C HIS A 155 -0.29 -0.33 11.47
N VAL A 156 -0.65 0.95 11.19
CA VAL A 156 -0.29 2.04 12.10
C VAL A 156 -0.91 1.84 13.48
N HIS A 157 -2.19 1.47 13.54
CA HIS A 157 -2.89 1.17 14.78
C HIS A 157 -2.22 0.04 15.56
N ALA A 158 -1.87 -1.06 14.88
CA ALA A 158 -1.22 -2.21 15.50
C ALA A 158 0.19 -1.88 16.00
N ARG A 159 0.99 -1.16 15.19
CA ARG A 159 2.34 -0.74 15.57
C ARG A 159 2.35 0.18 16.80
N GLY A 160 1.36 1.08 16.87
CA GLY A 160 1.15 1.95 18.04
C GLY A 160 0.39 1.28 19.20
N VAL A 161 0.25 -0.06 19.17
CA VAL A 161 -0.44 -0.85 20.21
C VAL A 161 -1.82 -0.27 20.53
N GLY A 162 -2.60 -0.03 19.47
CA GLY A 162 -3.95 0.52 19.60
C GLY A 162 -4.00 2.04 19.70
N CYS A 163 -3.20 2.76 18.93
CA CYS A 163 -3.06 4.22 19.05
C CYS A 163 -4.18 5.04 18.40
N LEU A 164 -4.97 4.48 17.46
CA LEU A 164 -6.03 5.21 16.75
C LEU A 164 -7.39 4.94 17.44
N ARG A 165 -7.71 5.71 18.46
CA ARG A 165 -8.92 5.49 19.27
C ARG A 165 -9.92 6.63 19.21
N THR A 166 -9.47 7.80 18.80
CA THR A 166 -10.30 9.00 18.71
C THR A 166 -10.25 9.59 17.32
N LYS A 167 -11.20 10.48 17.02
CA LYS A 167 -11.18 11.24 15.77
C LYS A 167 -9.92 12.11 15.65
N ASP A 168 -9.43 12.65 16.74
CA ASP A 168 -8.22 13.50 16.73
C ASP A 168 -6.96 12.67 16.45
N ASP A 169 -6.87 11.42 16.95
CA ASP A 169 -5.76 10.52 16.60
C ASP A 169 -5.77 10.23 15.09
N MET A 170 -6.95 9.91 14.54
CA MET A 170 -7.11 9.63 13.12
C MET A 170 -6.83 10.87 12.27
N GLN A 171 -7.32 12.04 12.67
CA GLN A 171 -7.05 13.31 11.97
C GLN A 171 -5.55 13.59 11.91
N SER A 172 -4.83 13.43 13.03
CA SER A 172 -3.39 13.66 13.08
C SER A 172 -2.61 12.75 12.15
N LEU A 173 -3.00 11.48 12.07
CA LEU A 173 -2.42 10.52 11.11
C LEU A 173 -2.69 10.93 9.66
N ILE A 174 -3.93 11.30 9.35
CA ILE A 174 -4.33 11.69 7.98
C ILE A 174 -3.64 12.99 7.56
N ASP A 175 -3.52 13.97 8.45
CA ASP A 175 -2.82 15.23 8.15
C ASP A 175 -1.34 14.98 7.81
N GLN A 176 -0.65 14.11 8.59
CA GLN A 176 0.73 13.72 8.30
C GLN A 176 0.80 13.00 6.92
N PHE A 177 -0.06 12.03 6.68
CA PHE A 177 -0.08 11.26 5.44
C PHE A 177 -0.37 12.13 4.21
N PHE A 178 -1.34 13.04 4.29
CA PHE A 178 -1.67 13.94 3.18
C PHE A 178 -0.55 14.91 2.84
N GLY A 179 0.30 15.25 3.80
CA GLY A 179 1.52 16.01 3.54
C GLY A 179 2.54 15.28 2.65
N LEU A 180 2.41 13.95 2.51
CA LEU A 180 3.37 13.09 1.83
C LEU A 180 2.80 12.35 0.59
N CYS A 181 1.50 12.05 0.56
CA CYS A 181 0.90 11.09 -0.38
C CYS A 181 0.88 11.53 -1.85
N GLY A 182 1.03 12.84 -2.14
CA GLY A 182 0.92 13.37 -3.50
C GLY A 182 -0.53 13.49 -4.00
N PRO A 183 -0.78 13.46 -5.33
CA PRO A 183 -2.11 13.73 -5.90
C PRO A 183 -3.17 12.70 -5.50
N THR A 184 -2.80 11.42 -5.43
CA THR A 184 -3.68 10.32 -5.04
C THR A 184 -3.15 9.68 -3.77
N ALA A 185 -3.95 9.67 -2.72
CA ALA A 185 -3.67 8.98 -1.48
C ALA A 185 -4.06 7.51 -1.60
N HIS A 186 -3.13 6.59 -1.41
CA HIS A 186 -3.36 5.15 -1.47
C HIS A 186 -3.45 4.57 -0.07
N PHE A 187 -4.57 3.92 0.23
CA PHE A 187 -4.87 3.34 1.53
C PHE A 187 -5.06 1.83 1.43
N HIS A 188 -4.52 1.12 2.42
CA HIS A 188 -5.02 -0.19 2.81
C HIS A 188 -5.88 -0.06 4.06
N ILE A 189 -6.98 -0.80 4.08
CA ILE A 189 -7.93 -0.77 5.18
C ILE A 189 -8.32 -2.19 5.62
N SER A 190 -8.25 -2.42 6.89
CA SER A 190 -8.80 -3.59 7.58
C SER A 190 -8.95 -3.25 9.06
N CYS A 191 -9.54 -4.14 9.85
CA CYS A 191 -9.27 -4.19 11.27
C CYS A 191 -8.14 -5.18 11.54
N ILE A 192 -7.56 -5.15 12.76
CA ILE A 192 -6.34 -5.90 13.04
C ILE A 192 -6.28 -6.38 14.48
N LYS A 193 -5.82 -7.62 14.65
CA LYS A 193 -5.37 -8.13 15.93
C LYS A 193 -3.91 -7.76 16.13
N TYR A 194 -3.57 -7.25 17.29
CA TYR A 194 -2.21 -6.85 17.64
C TYR A 194 -1.82 -7.27 19.05
N GLY A 195 -0.55 -7.16 19.40
CA GLY A 195 0.03 -7.38 20.71
C GLY A 195 1.21 -6.44 20.93
N ASP A 196 2.02 -6.69 21.95
CA ASP A 196 3.15 -5.84 22.35
C ASP A 196 4.22 -5.66 21.26
N LYS A 197 4.23 -6.51 20.22
CA LYS A 197 5.15 -6.44 19.09
C LYS A 197 4.49 -5.92 17.80
N GLY A 198 3.28 -5.37 17.93
CA GLY A 198 2.47 -4.88 16.82
C GLY A 198 1.56 -5.96 16.22
N GLU A 199 1.40 -5.96 14.93
CA GLU A 199 0.49 -6.78 14.14
C GLU A 199 0.60 -8.28 14.40
N VAL A 200 -0.57 -8.92 14.48
CA VAL A 200 -0.73 -10.39 14.52
C VAL A 200 -1.46 -10.90 13.29
N SER A 201 -2.64 -10.34 12.96
CA SER A 201 -3.44 -10.74 11.79
C SER A 201 -4.53 -9.72 11.50
N HIS A 202 -4.90 -9.56 10.24
CA HIS A 202 -6.06 -8.78 9.83
C HIS A 202 -7.37 -9.40 10.35
N LEU A 203 -8.35 -8.55 10.62
CA LEU A 203 -9.68 -8.89 11.11
C LEU A 203 -10.76 -8.24 10.22
N PRO A 204 -12.00 -8.79 10.23
CA PRO A 204 -13.14 -8.12 9.63
C PRO A 204 -13.44 -6.76 10.27
N LEU A 205 -14.07 -5.86 9.50
CA LEU A 205 -14.36 -4.49 9.93
C LEU A 205 -15.31 -4.40 11.13
N ASP A 206 -16.13 -5.42 11.36
CA ASP A 206 -17.03 -5.48 12.52
C ASP A 206 -16.30 -5.64 13.86
N SER A 207 -15.02 -6.00 13.85
CA SER A 207 -14.18 -6.03 15.05
C SER A 207 -13.87 -4.63 15.61
N LYS A 208 -13.98 -3.57 14.78
CA LYS A 208 -13.77 -2.16 15.14
C LYS A 208 -12.42 -1.85 15.79
N GLU A 209 -11.39 -2.50 15.37
CA GLU A 209 -10.04 -2.31 15.92
C GLU A 209 -9.02 -2.18 14.78
N PRO A 210 -8.75 -0.94 14.27
CA PRO A 210 -9.36 0.35 14.64
C PRO A 210 -10.81 0.51 14.16
N ASP A 211 -11.55 1.45 14.75
CA ASP A 211 -12.88 1.82 14.25
C ASP A 211 -12.73 2.69 12.98
N LEU A 212 -12.94 2.08 11.82
CA LEU A 212 -12.81 2.76 10.51
C LEU A 212 -13.90 3.83 10.25
N GLN A 213 -14.96 3.89 11.09
CA GLN A 213 -15.88 5.02 11.04
C GLN A 213 -15.17 6.34 11.34
N LEU A 214 -14.15 6.33 12.22
CA LEU A 214 -13.32 7.51 12.50
C LEU A 214 -12.57 7.99 11.26
N LEU A 215 -12.06 7.05 10.45
CA LEU A 215 -11.41 7.40 9.17
C LEU A 215 -12.42 8.01 8.19
N ALA A 216 -13.61 7.40 8.03
CA ALA A 216 -14.64 7.93 7.18
C ALA A 216 -15.10 9.33 7.62
N ASP A 217 -15.25 9.56 8.93
CA ASP A 217 -15.65 10.86 9.50
C ASP A 217 -14.59 11.96 9.31
N VAL A 218 -13.31 11.60 9.25
CA VAL A 218 -12.21 12.53 8.93
C VAL A 218 -12.19 12.86 7.45
N LEU A 219 -12.47 11.89 6.59
CA LEU A 219 -12.32 12.03 5.14
C LEU A 219 -13.58 12.51 4.41
N GLN A 220 -14.76 12.54 5.06
CA GLN A 220 -16.03 12.83 4.39
C GLN A 220 -16.06 14.15 3.61
N ASP A 221 -15.35 15.18 4.09
CA ASP A 221 -15.28 16.51 3.48
C ASP A 221 -13.93 16.75 2.77
N SER A 222 -13.08 15.72 2.69
CA SER A 222 -11.77 15.81 2.02
C SER A 222 -11.95 15.96 0.51
N LYS A 223 -11.10 16.80 -0.08
CA LYS A 223 -10.98 16.95 -1.56
C LYS A 223 -9.82 16.14 -2.13
N GLN A 224 -9.08 15.45 -1.29
CA GLN A 224 -7.99 14.58 -1.71
C GLN A 224 -8.56 13.41 -2.51
N ASP A 225 -7.95 13.11 -3.67
CA ASP A 225 -8.26 11.85 -4.37
C ASP A 225 -7.71 10.69 -3.53
N CYS A 226 -8.61 9.79 -3.11
CA CYS A 226 -8.28 8.67 -2.26
C CYS A 226 -8.63 7.34 -2.95
N ASN A 227 -7.71 6.39 -2.90
CA ASN A 227 -7.91 5.03 -3.36
C ASN A 227 -7.83 4.08 -2.15
N PHE A 228 -8.85 3.28 -1.92
CA PHE A 228 -8.92 2.35 -0.79
C PHE A 228 -8.92 0.91 -1.27
N ILE A 229 -8.01 0.12 -0.74
CA ILE A 229 -7.96 -1.33 -0.93
C ILE A 229 -8.28 -2.00 0.41
N CYS A 230 -9.24 -2.92 0.39
CA CYS A 230 -9.67 -3.63 1.58
C CYS A 230 -8.91 -4.95 1.73
N GLU A 231 -8.11 -5.06 2.80
CA GLU A 231 -7.34 -6.25 3.15
C GLU A 231 -7.98 -7.10 4.27
N SER A 232 -9.24 -6.81 4.58
CA SER A 232 -10.02 -7.64 5.49
C SER A 232 -10.16 -9.08 4.97
N PRO A 233 -10.25 -10.09 5.85
CA PRO A 233 -10.56 -11.46 5.44
C PRO A 233 -11.89 -11.63 4.69
N LEU A 234 -12.79 -10.65 4.76
CA LEU A 234 -14.08 -10.64 4.04
C LEU A 234 -14.01 -9.90 2.69
N ILE A 235 -12.83 -9.34 2.34
CA ILE A 235 -12.49 -8.74 1.04
C ILE A 235 -13.57 -7.75 0.57
N GLU A 236 -14.28 -8.06 -0.52
CA GLU A 236 -15.27 -7.17 -1.15
C GLU A 236 -16.49 -6.88 -0.26
N LYS A 237 -16.83 -7.77 0.67
CA LYS A 237 -17.95 -7.53 1.60
C LYS A 237 -17.64 -6.37 2.52
N ASP A 238 -16.46 -6.37 3.10
CA ASP A 238 -16.01 -5.29 3.97
C ASP A 238 -15.68 -4.02 3.19
N ALA A 239 -15.19 -4.14 1.94
CA ALA A 239 -15.03 -2.98 1.06
C ALA A 239 -16.37 -2.26 0.83
N VAL A 240 -17.47 -2.99 0.64
CA VAL A 240 -18.82 -2.41 0.54
C VAL A 240 -19.25 -1.77 1.85
N VAL A 241 -18.98 -2.42 3.00
CA VAL A 241 -19.29 -1.85 4.32
C VAL A 241 -18.54 -0.54 4.52
N PHE A 242 -17.24 -0.48 4.18
CA PHE A 242 -16.45 0.74 4.30
C PHE A 242 -16.94 1.85 3.38
N ARG A 243 -17.22 1.55 2.10
CA ARG A 243 -17.82 2.51 1.17
C ARG A 243 -19.10 3.12 1.73
N ASP A 244 -19.96 2.31 2.33
CA ASP A 244 -21.25 2.75 2.86
C ASP A 244 -21.14 3.54 4.18
N MET A 245 -19.93 3.64 4.78
CA MET A 245 -19.65 4.59 5.85
C MET A 245 -19.69 6.04 5.36
N PHE A 246 -19.41 6.28 4.07
CA PHE A 246 -19.51 7.61 3.46
C PHE A 246 -20.92 7.90 2.99
N PRO A 247 -21.58 8.98 3.49
CA PRO A 247 -23.01 9.25 3.20
C PRO A 247 -23.32 9.37 1.71
N GLN A 248 -22.41 9.92 0.90
CA GLN A 248 -22.60 10.14 -0.55
C GLN A 248 -22.61 8.82 -1.36
N TYR A 249 -22.16 7.69 -0.82
CA TYR A 249 -22.13 6.40 -1.48
C TYR A 249 -23.13 5.39 -0.93
N ARG A 250 -23.86 5.75 0.14
CA ARG A 250 -24.95 4.89 0.68
C ARG A 250 -26.02 4.68 -0.40
N ARG A 251 -26.31 3.43 -0.69
CA ARG A 251 -27.36 3.01 -1.65
C ARG A 251 -28.60 2.47 -0.92
#